data_172b2fa72eee06f32acc9102e1ee78d8
#
_entry.id   172b2fa72eee06f32acc9102e1ee78d8
#
_cell.length_a   1.000
_cell.length_b   1.000
_cell.length_c   1.000
_cell.angle_alpha   90.00
_cell.angle_beta   90.00
_cell.angle_gamma   90.00
#
_symmetry.space_group_name_H-M   'P 1'
#
loop_
_entity.id
_entity.type
_entity.pdbx_description
1 polymer ?
#
loop_
_entity_poly.entity_id
_entity_poly.type
_entity_poly.pdbx_seq_one_letter_code
_entity_poly.pdbx_strand_id
1 'polypeptide(L)'
;GSEMCIRDSMADLVKEKRIEGITGLNDETNRKGMRIVVDIRKDANAQVILNQLYQYTQLQDTVGVIMLAIDHKVPKVLTLKQMLQKYVEFQDEVVRRRTQYDLKKAKERAHILEGLKKATDIVDELIATIRACKGGMAEAKAAIMEQFGFDDPQADAIVKLQLGRLAGLEILKIEEELS
;
A
#
# COMPACT_ATOMS: atom_id res chain seq x y z
N GLY A 1 -2.99 16.67 30.21
CA GLY A 1 -3.18 17.89 30.94
C GLY A 1 -2.32 19.02 30.39
N SER A 2 -2.76 20.27 30.53
CA SER A 2 -1.91 21.39 30.13
C SER A 2 -0.72 21.52 31.09
N GLU A 3 0.38 22.13 30.62
CA GLU A 3 1.57 22.46 31.42
C GLU A 3 1.20 23.21 32.69
N MET A 4 0.18 24.07 32.60
CA MET A 4 -0.37 24.82 33.74
C MET A 4 -0.91 23.92 34.83
N CYS A 5 -1.65 22.86 34.48
CA CYS A 5 -2.17 21.88 35.45
C CYS A 5 -1.04 21.12 36.16
N ILE A 6 0.01 20.74 35.41
CA ILE A 6 1.18 20.03 36.00
C ILE A 6 1.91 20.96 36.96
N ARG A 7 2.20 22.20 36.53
CA ARG A 7 2.85 23.19 37.38
C ARG A 7 2.05 23.51 38.64
N ASP A 8 0.74 23.71 38.52
CA ASP A 8 -0.14 24.00 39.64
C ASP A 8 -0.19 22.83 40.63
N SER A 9 -0.26 21.60 40.11
CA SER A 9 -0.17 20.39 40.97
C SER A 9 1.16 20.31 41.73
N MET A 10 2.28 20.67 41.07
CA MET A 10 3.58 20.77 41.75
C MET A 10 3.58 21.83 42.85
N ALA A 11 3.02 23.02 42.56
CA ALA A 11 2.93 24.14 43.50
C ALA A 11 2.08 23.76 44.73
N ASP A 12 0.98 23.06 44.52
CA ASP A 12 0.12 22.62 45.63
C ASP A 12 0.82 21.57 46.52
N LEU A 13 1.56 20.62 45.94
CA LEU A 13 2.35 19.64 46.70
C LEU A 13 3.43 20.31 47.59
N VAL A 14 4.02 21.42 47.10
CA VAL A 14 4.97 22.22 47.90
C VAL A 14 4.27 22.97 49.03
N LYS A 15 3.10 23.60 48.74
CA LYS A 15 2.29 24.30 49.75
C LYS A 15 1.79 23.35 50.85
N GLU A 16 1.37 22.15 50.47
CA GLU A 16 0.91 21.11 51.40
C GLU A 16 2.04 20.41 52.14
N LYS A 17 3.31 20.79 51.90
CA LYS A 17 4.51 20.18 52.49
C LYS A 17 4.66 18.67 52.22
N ARG A 18 4.07 18.19 51.12
CA ARG A 18 4.21 16.79 50.72
C ARG A 18 5.53 16.52 50.02
N ILE A 19 6.10 17.55 49.38
CA ILE A 19 7.43 17.51 48.79
C ILE A 19 8.23 18.68 49.42
N GLU A 20 9.32 18.36 50.11
CA GLU A 20 10.20 19.34 50.66
C GLU A 20 11.44 19.53 49.77
N GLY A 21 12.10 20.70 49.92
CA GLY A 21 13.34 20.96 49.22
C GLY A 21 13.20 21.71 47.89
N ILE A 22 12.00 21.99 47.41
CA ILE A 22 11.73 22.86 46.26
C ILE A 22 11.69 24.31 46.76
N THR A 23 12.42 25.22 46.11
CA THR A 23 12.52 26.63 46.43
C THR A 23 11.88 27.54 45.40
N GLY A 24 11.79 27.08 44.17
CA GLY A 24 11.20 27.83 43.06
C GLY A 24 10.58 26.91 42.00
N LEU A 25 9.57 27.44 41.32
CA LEU A 25 8.89 26.72 40.23
C LEU A 25 8.56 27.74 39.15
N ASN A 26 9.28 27.68 38.03
CA ASN A 26 9.18 28.62 36.92
C ASN A 26 8.77 27.89 35.63
N ASP A 27 7.90 28.53 34.88
CA ASP A 27 7.54 28.11 33.54
C ASP A 27 8.33 28.95 32.52
N GLU A 28 9.26 28.30 31.83
CA GLU A 28 10.10 28.88 30.79
C GLU A 28 9.71 28.36 29.38
N THR A 29 8.48 27.90 29.24
CA THR A 29 7.94 27.41 27.95
C THR A 29 8.04 28.49 26.89
N ASN A 30 8.59 28.12 25.72
CA ASN A 30 8.78 29.03 24.59
C ASN A 30 8.51 28.30 23.25
N ARG A 31 8.74 28.99 22.12
CA ARG A 31 8.55 28.41 20.77
C ARG A 31 9.41 27.17 20.47
N LYS A 32 10.47 26.90 21.26
CA LYS A 32 11.35 25.74 21.09
C LYS A 32 10.83 24.51 21.83
N GLY A 33 9.89 24.67 22.75
CA GLY A 33 9.28 23.56 23.50
C GLY A 33 8.88 23.95 24.92
N MET A 34 8.27 22.98 25.60
CA MET A 34 7.84 23.06 26.98
C MET A 34 9.05 22.94 27.91
N ARG A 35 9.14 23.85 28.90
CA ARG A 35 10.20 23.85 29.90
C ARG A 35 9.70 24.35 31.24
N ILE A 36 9.57 23.44 32.20
CA ILE A 36 9.30 23.74 33.61
C ILE A 36 10.62 23.61 34.39
N VAL A 37 11.02 24.67 35.07
CA VAL A 37 12.25 24.70 35.87
C VAL A 37 11.86 24.62 37.34
N VAL A 38 12.43 23.64 38.04
CA VAL A 38 12.24 23.40 39.47
C VAL A 38 13.54 23.69 40.17
N ASP A 39 13.59 24.77 40.95
CA ASP A 39 14.72 25.13 41.78
C ASP A 39 14.67 24.38 43.09
N ILE A 40 15.78 23.77 43.50
CA ILE A 40 15.88 22.95 44.72
C ILE A 40 16.92 23.49 45.66
N ARG A 41 16.76 23.22 46.96
CA ARG A 41 17.75 23.56 47.98
C ARG A 41 19.06 22.79 47.75
N LYS A 42 20.21 23.41 48.16
CA LYS A 42 21.53 22.81 47.98
C LYS A 42 21.73 21.50 48.71
N ASP A 43 21.01 21.31 49.82
CA ASP A 43 21.04 20.11 50.68
C ASP A 43 20.04 19.04 50.25
N ALA A 44 19.20 19.31 49.24
CA ALA A 44 18.20 18.39 48.76
C ALA A 44 18.72 17.49 47.63
N ASN A 45 18.25 16.22 47.63
CA ASN A 45 18.60 15.27 46.56
C ASN A 45 17.63 15.43 45.41
N ALA A 46 18.12 15.90 44.24
CA ALA A 46 17.33 16.13 43.04
C ALA A 46 16.60 14.87 42.55
N GLN A 47 17.26 13.69 42.66
CA GLN A 47 16.63 12.43 42.17
C GLN A 47 15.45 12.01 43.03
N VAL A 48 15.53 12.23 44.35
CA VAL A 48 14.43 11.92 45.26
C VAL A 48 13.23 12.82 44.98
N ILE A 49 13.46 14.11 44.78
CA ILE A 49 12.42 15.08 44.46
C ILE A 49 11.78 14.72 43.11
N LEU A 50 12.58 14.39 42.09
CA LEU A 50 12.08 13.99 40.77
C LEU A 50 11.19 12.74 40.85
N ASN A 51 11.61 11.72 41.62
CA ASN A 51 10.80 10.51 41.84
C ASN A 51 9.49 10.79 42.58
N GLN A 52 9.51 11.72 43.55
CA GLN A 52 8.29 12.16 44.22
C GLN A 52 7.36 12.93 43.28
N LEU A 53 7.91 13.78 42.38
CA LEU A 53 7.13 14.47 41.38
C LEU A 53 6.48 13.48 40.39
N TYR A 54 7.17 12.44 39.95
CA TYR A 54 6.57 11.38 39.13
C TYR A 54 5.47 10.62 39.85
N GLN A 55 5.61 10.41 41.17
CA GLN A 55 4.63 9.66 41.94
C GLN A 55 3.36 10.46 42.27
N TYR A 56 3.48 11.77 42.52
CA TYR A 56 2.41 12.59 43.06
C TYR A 56 1.80 13.55 42.01
N THR A 57 2.37 13.64 40.80
CA THR A 57 1.86 14.47 39.71
C THR A 57 1.64 13.66 38.43
N GLN A 58 1.01 14.28 37.44
CA GLN A 58 0.82 13.71 36.10
C GLN A 58 2.05 13.85 35.20
N LEU A 59 3.25 14.07 35.75
CA LEU A 59 4.49 14.03 34.99
C LEU A 59 4.75 12.66 34.36
N GLN A 60 4.25 11.61 35.00
CA GLN A 60 4.20 10.25 34.49
C GLN A 60 2.77 9.75 34.59
N ASP A 61 2.19 9.40 33.46
CA ASP A 61 0.83 8.87 33.41
C ASP A 61 0.75 7.64 32.50
N THR A 62 -0.27 6.83 32.71
CA THR A 62 -0.50 5.61 31.93
C THR A 62 -1.56 5.88 30.88
N VAL A 63 -1.18 5.72 29.61
CA VAL A 63 -2.12 5.85 28.49
C VAL A 63 -2.65 4.48 28.10
N GLY A 64 -3.95 4.27 28.28
CA GLY A 64 -4.63 3.07 27.80
C GLY A 64 -4.85 3.15 26.29
N VAL A 65 -4.20 2.29 25.52
CA VAL A 65 -4.37 2.25 24.07
C VAL A 65 -5.44 1.22 23.70
N ILE A 66 -6.54 1.67 23.09
CA ILE A 66 -7.59 0.82 22.54
C ILE A 66 -7.42 0.81 21.02
N MET A 67 -6.91 -0.30 20.48
CA MET A 67 -6.65 -0.45 19.05
C MET A 67 -7.87 -1.08 18.37
N LEU A 68 -8.72 -0.24 17.79
CA LEU A 68 -9.86 -0.66 16.97
C LEU A 68 -9.45 -0.72 15.51
N ALA A 69 -9.66 -1.86 14.86
CA ALA A 69 -9.40 -2.06 13.44
C ALA A 69 -10.56 -2.81 12.76
N ILE A 70 -10.67 -2.66 11.43
CA ILE A 70 -11.62 -3.40 10.63
C ILE A 70 -10.93 -4.64 10.08
N ASP A 71 -11.31 -5.81 10.60
CA ASP A 71 -10.85 -7.12 10.12
C ASP A 71 -11.97 -7.80 9.34
N HIS A 72 -11.77 -8.06 8.04
CA HIS A 72 -12.78 -8.65 7.14
C HIS A 72 -14.15 -7.94 7.21
N LYS A 73 -14.14 -6.61 7.14
CA LYS A 73 -15.33 -5.73 7.23
C LYS A 73 -16.03 -5.72 8.60
N VAL A 74 -15.45 -6.31 9.62
CA VAL A 74 -15.97 -6.32 11.00
C VAL A 74 -15.04 -5.51 11.90
N PRO A 75 -15.56 -4.50 12.65
CA PRO A 75 -14.75 -3.78 13.62
C PRO A 75 -14.42 -4.68 14.82
N LYS A 76 -13.13 -4.72 15.18
CA LYS A 76 -12.61 -5.53 16.30
C LYS A 76 -11.56 -4.75 17.07
N VAL A 77 -11.57 -4.91 18.40
CA VAL A 77 -10.45 -4.46 19.23
C VAL A 77 -9.37 -5.54 19.21
N LEU A 78 -8.18 -5.15 18.76
CA LEU A 78 -7.05 -6.06 18.55
C LEU A 78 -5.89 -5.68 19.46
N THR A 79 -5.12 -6.68 19.89
CA THR A 79 -3.81 -6.44 20.50
C THR A 79 -2.79 -6.03 19.41
N LEU A 80 -1.69 -5.40 19.81
CA LEU A 80 -0.61 -5.02 18.88
C LEU A 80 -0.11 -6.21 18.04
N LYS A 81 0.10 -7.36 18.69
CA LYS A 81 0.50 -8.60 18.00
C LYS A 81 -0.51 -9.01 16.93
N GLN A 82 -1.80 -8.99 17.26
CA GLN A 82 -2.86 -9.33 16.31
C GLN A 82 -2.94 -8.35 15.15
N MET A 83 -2.77 -7.04 15.40
CA MET A 83 -2.73 -6.03 14.33
C MET A 83 -1.58 -6.27 13.36
N LEU A 84 -0.37 -6.52 13.87
CA LEU A 84 0.80 -6.82 13.04
C LEU A 84 0.58 -8.09 12.21
N GLN A 85 0.04 -9.14 12.83
CA GLN A 85 -0.27 -10.39 12.14
C GLN A 85 -1.30 -10.16 11.03
N LYS A 86 -2.40 -9.46 11.30
CA LYS A 86 -3.43 -9.14 10.31
C LYS A 86 -2.91 -8.25 9.17
N TYR A 87 -1.98 -7.33 9.48
CA TYR A 87 -1.32 -6.54 8.47
C TYR A 87 -0.49 -7.40 7.50
N VAL A 88 0.29 -8.33 8.02
CA VAL A 88 1.11 -9.24 7.19
C VAL A 88 0.21 -10.15 6.33
N GLU A 89 -0.85 -10.72 6.91
CA GLU A 89 -1.84 -11.51 6.17
C GLU A 89 -2.47 -10.72 5.02
N PHE A 90 -2.84 -9.46 5.29
CA PHE A 90 -3.39 -8.56 4.27
C PHE A 90 -2.39 -8.23 3.16
N GLN A 91 -1.11 -8.00 3.50
CA GLN A 91 -0.07 -7.76 2.51
C GLN A 91 0.14 -8.97 1.58
N ASP A 92 0.18 -10.19 2.14
CA ASP A 92 0.27 -11.42 1.33
C ASP A 92 -0.91 -11.55 0.36
N GLU A 93 -2.14 -11.30 0.85
CA GLU A 93 -3.34 -11.34 0.00
C GLU A 93 -3.28 -10.30 -1.13
N VAL A 94 -2.86 -9.06 -0.85
CA VAL A 94 -2.75 -8.00 -1.86
C VAL A 94 -1.70 -8.34 -2.91
N VAL A 95 -0.52 -8.81 -2.51
CA VAL A 95 0.55 -9.20 -3.43
C VAL A 95 0.08 -10.36 -4.31
N ARG A 96 -0.51 -11.38 -3.73
CA ARG A 96 -1.04 -12.55 -4.45
C ARG A 96 -2.11 -12.15 -5.47
N ARG A 97 -3.06 -11.29 -5.09
CA ARG A 97 -4.13 -10.81 -5.96
C ARG A 97 -3.58 -9.98 -7.12
N ARG A 98 -2.62 -9.11 -6.85
CA ARG A 98 -1.94 -8.32 -7.88
C ARG A 98 -1.22 -9.24 -8.88
N THR A 99 -0.41 -10.17 -8.37
CA THR A 99 0.34 -11.12 -9.22
C THR A 99 -0.59 -11.99 -10.07
N GLN A 100 -1.73 -12.43 -9.52
CA GLN A 100 -2.75 -13.17 -10.28
C GLN A 100 -3.34 -12.32 -11.41
N TYR A 101 -3.60 -11.05 -11.16
CA TYR A 101 -4.10 -10.12 -12.19
C TYR A 101 -3.06 -9.92 -13.29
N ASP A 102 -1.80 -9.66 -12.93
CA ASP A 102 -0.71 -9.47 -13.89
C ASP A 102 -0.48 -10.74 -14.71
N LEU A 103 -0.48 -11.91 -14.08
CA LEU A 103 -0.38 -13.20 -14.77
C LEU A 103 -1.53 -13.43 -15.75
N LYS A 104 -2.77 -13.07 -15.36
CA LYS A 104 -3.92 -13.17 -16.26
C LYS A 104 -3.73 -12.28 -17.49
N LYS A 105 -3.29 -11.03 -17.29
CA LYS A 105 -3.03 -10.09 -18.40
C LYS A 105 -1.90 -10.58 -19.31
N ALA A 106 -0.82 -11.09 -18.75
CA ALA A 106 0.28 -11.65 -19.53
C ALA A 106 -0.16 -12.86 -20.36
N LYS A 107 -0.96 -13.77 -19.79
CA LYS A 107 -1.53 -14.91 -20.53
C LYS A 107 -2.48 -14.49 -21.65
N GLU A 108 -3.35 -13.52 -21.41
CA GLU A 108 -4.25 -12.97 -22.46
C GLU A 108 -3.42 -12.37 -23.62
N ARG A 109 -2.32 -11.67 -23.29
CA ARG A 109 -1.42 -11.10 -24.31
C ARG A 109 -0.64 -12.18 -25.07
N ALA A 110 -0.04 -13.13 -24.36
CA ALA A 110 0.69 -14.25 -24.96
C ALA A 110 -0.21 -15.04 -25.93
N HIS A 111 -1.45 -15.31 -25.55
CA HIS A 111 -2.43 -16.01 -26.40
C HIS A 111 -2.70 -15.28 -27.71
N ILE A 112 -2.78 -13.94 -27.69
CA ILE A 112 -2.93 -13.14 -28.91
C ILE A 112 -1.67 -13.19 -29.76
N LEU A 113 -0.47 -13.11 -29.12
CA LEU A 113 0.82 -13.16 -29.83
C LEU A 113 1.05 -14.52 -30.49
N GLU A 114 0.68 -15.62 -29.83
CA GLU A 114 0.71 -16.96 -30.43
C GLU A 114 -0.17 -17.05 -31.69
N GLY A 115 -1.35 -16.45 -31.65
CA GLY A 115 -2.22 -16.35 -32.81
C GLY A 115 -1.58 -15.52 -33.94
N LEU A 116 -0.99 -14.39 -33.62
CA LEU A 116 -0.31 -13.53 -34.60
C LEU A 116 0.93 -14.23 -35.20
N LYS A 117 1.72 -14.94 -34.40
CA LYS A 117 2.84 -15.74 -34.89
C LYS A 117 2.37 -16.80 -35.87
N LYS A 118 1.36 -17.60 -35.51
CA LYS A 118 0.74 -18.57 -36.42
C LYS A 118 0.21 -17.93 -37.69
N ALA A 119 -0.38 -16.73 -37.61
CA ALA A 119 -0.90 -16.00 -38.74
C ALA A 119 0.21 -15.52 -39.70
N THR A 120 1.41 -15.22 -39.21
CA THR A 120 2.54 -14.84 -40.08
C THR A 120 3.04 -15.98 -40.94
N ASP A 121 2.96 -17.22 -40.46
CA ASP A 121 3.38 -18.44 -41.19
C ASP A 121 2.42 -18.74 -42.38
N ILE A 122 1.16 -18.32 -42.28
CA ILE A 122 0.08 -18.59 -43.26
C ILE A 122 -0.49 -17.30 -43.88
N VAL A 123 0.31 -16.26 -43.93
CA VAL A 123 -0.13 -14.88 -44.29
C VAL A 123 -0.79 -14.81 -45.67
N ASP A 124 -0.24 -15.52 -46.67
CA ASP A 124 -0.77 -15.50 -48.06
C ASP A 124 -2.17 -16.09 -48.13
N GLU A 125 -2.40 -17.20 -47.43
CA GLU A 125 -3.73 -17.85 -47.33
C GLU A 125 -4.72 -16.98 -46.59
N LEU A 126 -4.30 -16.32 -45.50
CA LEU A 126 -5.13 -15.36 -44.76
C LEU A 126 -5.53 -14.17 -45.63
N ILE A 127 -4.61 -13.60 -46.41
CA ILE A 127 -4.91 -12.48 -47.30
C ILE A 127 -5.89 -12.93 -48.39
N ALA A 128 -5.70 -14.13 -48.97
CA ALA A 128 -6.61 -14.65 -49.97
C ALA A 128 -8.03 -14.83 -49.41
N THR A 129 -8.15 -15.38 -48.23
CA THR A 129 -9.44 -15.57 -47.53
C THR A 129 -10.11 -14.24 -47.20
N ILE A 130 -9.39 -13.26 -46.67
CA ILE A 130 -9.93 -11.93 -46.34
C ILE A 130 -10.43 -11.21 -47.63
N ARG A 131 -9.67 -11.33 -48.72
CA ARG A 131 -10.06 -10.71 -50.01
C ARG A 131 -11.28 -11.37 -50.66
N ALA A 132 -11.52 -12.64 -50.38
CA ALA A 132 -12.71 -13.35 -50.88
C ALA A 132 -14.01 -12.93 -50.16
N CYS A 133 -13.90 -12.41 -48.94
CA CYS A 133 -15.04 -11.94 -48.15
C CYS A 133 -15.60 -10.63 -48.70
N LYS A 134 -16.92 -10.57 -48.89
CA LYS A 134 -17.64 -9.37 -49.42
C LYS A 134 -18.34 -8.57 -48.30
N GLY A 135 -18.53 -9.16 -47.11
CA GLY A 135 -19.31 -8.62 -45.99
C GLY A 135 -18.52 -7.80 -44.96
N GLY A 136 -17.26 -7.44 -45.24
CA GLY A 136 -16.46 -6.61 -44.34
C GLY A 136 -15.77 -7.37 -43.20
N MET A 137 -15.34 -6.64 -42.16
CA MET A 137 -14.49 -7.18 -41.09
C MET A 137 -15.13 -8.31 -40.29
N ALA A 138 -16.44 -8.29 -40.09
CA ALA A 138 -17.16 -9.32 -39.33
C ALA A 138 -17.17 -10.67 -40.08
N GLU A 139 -17.41 -10.66 -41.38
CA GLU A 139 -17.37 -11.86 -42.23
C GLU A 139 -15.92 -12.39 -42.34
N ALA A 140 -14.95 -11.51 -42.55
CA ALA A 140 -13.53 -11.88 -42.55
C ALA A 140 -13.09 -12.55 -41.27
N LYS A 141 -13.50 -12.03 -40.11
CA LYS A 141 -13.23 -12.61 -38.81
C LYS A 141 -13.83 -14.02 -38.67
N ALA A 142 -15.12 -14.20 -39.07
CA ALA A 142 -15.78 -15.51 -39.01
C ALA A 142 -15.08 -16.52 -39.95
N ALA A 143 -14.72 -16.13 -41.17
CA ALA A 143 -14.02 -16.97 -42.11
C ALA A 143 -12.64 -17.43 -41.61
N ILE A 144 -11.86 -16.54 -40.95
CA ILE A 144 -10.57 -16.84 -40.33
C ILE A 144 -10.74 -17.85 -39.20
N MET A 145 -11.75 -17.66 -38.36
CA MET A 145 -12.02 -18.59 -37.23
C MET A 145 -12.39 -19.97 -37.76
N GLU A 146 -13.24 -20.06 -38.75
CA GLU A 146 -13.72 -21.32 -39.30
C GLU A 146 -12.63 -22.08 -40.09
N GLN A 147 -11.87 -21.37 -40.92
CA GLN A 147 -10.90 -22.00 -41.85
C GLN A 147 -9.57 -22.35 -41.15
N PHE A 148 -9.06 -21.52 -40.22
CA PHE A 148 -7.75 -21.67 -39.62
C PHE A 148 -7.78 -22.04 -38.13
N GLY A 149 -8.97 -22.10 -37.53
CA GLY A 149 -9.17 -22.51 -36.14
C GLY A 149 -8.64 -21.51 -35.09
N PHE A 150 -8.60 -20.21 -35.45
CA PHE A 150 -8.35 -19.13 -34.50
C PHE A 150 -9.58 -18.87 -33.62
N ASP A 151 -9.36 -18.46 -32.41
CA ASP A 151 -10.45 -18.00 -31.56
C ASP A 151 -10.79 -16.51 -31.77
N ASP A 152 -11.85 -16.04 -31.11
CA ASP A 152 -12.38 -14.70 -31.29
C ASP A 152 -11.35 -13.56 -31.00
N PRO A 153 -10.57 -13.58 -29.88
CA PRO A 153 -9.54 -12.59 -29.63
C PRO A 153 -8.39 -12.62 -30.65
N GLN A 154 -7.96 -13.79 -31.09
CA GLN A 154 -6.91 -13.97 -32.08
C GLN A 154 -7.35 -13.48 -33.46
N ALA A 155 -8.54 -13.88 -33.91
CA ALA A 155 -9.09 -13.47 -35.18
C ALA A 155 -9.32 -11.95 -35.25
N ASP A 156 -9.78 -11.34 -34.15
CA ASP A 156 -9.95 -9.89 -34.06
C ASP A 156 -8.60 -9.14 -34.16
N ALA A 157 -7.55 -9.67 -33.53
CA ALA A 157 -6.20 -9.12 -33.63
C ALA A 157 -5.63 -9.26 -35.07
N ILE A 158 -5.88 -10.40 -35.73
CA ILE A 158 -5.40 -10.69 -37.10
C ILE A 158 -6.09 -9.75 -38.09
N VAL A 159 -7.41 -9.58 -38.05
CA VAL A 159 -8.16 -8.70 -38.95
C VAL A 159 -7.76 -7.23 -38.82
N LYS A 160 -7.38 -6.82 -37.60
CA LYS A 160 -6.88 -5.47 -37.29
C LYS A 160 -5.39 -5.28 -37.59
N LEU A 161 -4.68 -6.34 -38.00
CA LEU A 161 -3.25 -6.28 -38.26
C LEU A 161 -2.95 -5.37 -39.46
N GLN A 162 -2.08 -4.39 -39.28
CA GLN A 162 -1.58 -3.54 -40.33
C GLN A 162 -0.53 -4.28 -41.17
N LEU A 163 -0.60 -4.17 -42.52
CA LEU A 163 0.37 -4.81 -43.40
C LEU A 163 1.82 -4.48 -43.10
N GLY A 164 2.11 -3.27 -42.63
CA GLY A 164 3.46 -2.86 -42.21
C GLY A 164 4.02 -3.69 -41.03
N ARG A 165 3.19 -4.33 -40.23
CA ARG A 165 3.61 -5.20 -39.11
C ARG A 165 4.03 -6.62 -39.58
N LEU A 166 3.81 -6.94 -40.84
CA LEU A 166 4.31 -8.16 -41.45
C LEU A 166 5.77 -8.06 -41.92
N ALA A 167 6.40 -6.87 -41.77
CA ALA A 167 7.83 -6.71 -42.04
C ALA A 167 8.67 -7.54 -41.03
N GLY A 168 9.77 -8.13 -41.52
CA GLY A 168 10.57 -9.09 -40.72
C GLY A 168 11.06 -8.59 -39.36
N LEU A 169 11.31 -7.27 -39.22
CA LEU A 169 11.68 -6.68 -37.93
C LEU A 169 10.53 -6.69 -36.89
N GLU A 170 9.28 -6.55 -37.34
CA GLU A 170 8.11 -6.59 -36.45
C GLU A 170 7.77 -8.03 -36.05
N ILE A 171 8.03 -9.02 -36.90
CA ILE A 171 7.89 -10.45 -36.57
C ILE A 171 8.87 -10.84 -35.45
N LEU A 172 10.12 -10.40 -35.54
CA LEU A 172 11.12 -10.63 -34.49
C LEU A 172 10.69 -10.03 -33.14
N LYS A 173 10.07 -8.87 -33.13
CA LYS A 173 9.53 -8.27 -31.89
C LYS A 173 8.40 -9.09 -31.27
N ILE A 174 7.53 -9.70 -32.09
CA ILE A 174 6.48 -10.60 -31.61
C ILE A 174 7.09 -11.83 -30.94
N GLU A 175 8.16 -12.36 -31.54
CA GLU A 175 8.89 -13.52 -30.98
C GLU A 175 9.63 -13.19 -29.68
N GLU A 176 10.27 -12.02 -29.60
CA GLU A 176 10.92 -11.51 -28.39
C GLU A 176 9.92 -11.25 -27.25
N GLU A 177 8.72 -10.72 -27.55
CA GLU A 177 7.68 -10.50 -26.54
C GLU A 177 7.07 -11.82 -26.04
N LEU A 178 7.11 -12.87 -26.88
CA LEU A 178 6.56 -14.19 -26.53
C LEU A 178 7.55 -15.03 -25.70
N SER A 179 8.87 -14.80 -25.82
CA SER A 179 9.91 -15.52 -25.08
C SER A 179 10.01 -15.06 -23.61
#